data_e3be54663a521786a2c0a416deb8c693
#
_entry.id   e3be54663a521786a2c0a416deb8c693
#
_cell.length_a   1.000
_cell.length_b   1.000
_cell.length_c   1.000
_cell.angle_alpha   90.00
_cell.angle_beta   90.00
_cell.angle_gamma   90.00
#
_symmetry.space_group_name_H-M   'P 1'
#
loop_
_entity.id
_entity.type
_entity.pdbx_description
1 polymer ?
#
loop_
_entity_poly.entity_id
_entity_poly.type
_entity_poly.pdbx_seq_one_letter_code
_entity_poly.pdbx_strand_id
1 'polypeptide(L)'
;MRGRTWGLRLLLLLGLGLGSQEALPPPCESQIYCHGELLHQVQMAKLYQDDKQFVDMPLSLAPDQVLRRFRELAQAHNLSIPRQELQAFVQEHFRAVGQELQPWTPGDWRDSPQFLQKILDPKLRAWAGQLHQLWKKLGKKVKPEVLSHPEQFSLIYSRHPFIVPGGRFVEFYYWDSYWVMEGLLLSEMPQTVKGMLQNFLDLVQTYGHVPNGARVYYLQRSQPPLLTLMMDRYVAHTNDTAFLRDHIETLASELDFWSKNRSISVSSGGKSYILNHYEVPYGGPRPESYSKDAELAATLPEGNRDTLLAELKAGAESGWDFSSRWLLGGPNLSSLSSIRTSKLVPVDLNAFLCQAEGLMSNFYSRLGNDSEAAKYRNLRAQRMAALKDVLWDEGKGAWFDYDLENDKKKLEFYPSNFAPLWAGCFSDSDDADKALKYLEDSRILTYQYGIPTSLRKTGQQWDFPNAWAPLQDLVIRGLAKSPSAKAQEVAFQLAQNWIRTNFDVYSKKSAMYEKYDISNGGQPGGGGEYEVQEGFGWTNGVALMLLDRYGDRLSSGVQTAFLEPHCLAAALLLSLLPQ
;
A
#
# COMPACT_ATOMS: atom_id res chain seq x y z
N MET A 1 -38.62 45.54 -57.59
CA MET A 1 -39.13 44.23 -57.07
C MET A 1 -38.69 44.09 -55.62
N ARG A 2 -39.61 43.88 -54.71
CA ARG A 2 -39.48 44.05 -53.27
C ARG A 2 -38.82 42.82 -52.66
N GLY A 3 -37.70 43.00 -51.90
CA GLY A 3 -37.09 41.98 -51.03
C GLY A 3 -37.36 42.31 -49.58
N ARG A 4 -38.00 41.39 -48.90
CA ARG A 4 -38.31 41.44 -47.43
C ARG A 4 -37.13 40.91 -46.61
N THR A 5 -36.57 41.76 -45.73
CA THR A 5 -35.64 41.42 -44.69
C THR A 5 -36.40 40.86 -43.48
N TRP A 6 -36.04 39.65 -43.06
CA TRP A 6 -36.46 39.09 -41.77
C TRP A 6 -35.36 39.30 -40.73
N GLY A 7 -35.67 40.11 -39.72
CA GLY A 7 -34.81 40.30 -38.55
C GLY A 7 -34.99 39.14 -37.57
N LEU A 8 -33.93 38.45 -37.28
CA LEU A 8 -33.87 37.42 -36.22
C LEU A 8 -33.57 38.14 -34.90
N ARG A 9 -34.55 38.18 -33.98
CA ARG A 9 -34.34 38.60 -32.60
C ARG A 9 -33.73 37.41 -31.83
N LEU A 10 -32.47 37.56 -31.42
CA LEU A 10 -31.79 36.65 -30.50
C LEU A 10 -32.29 36.94 -29.07
N LEU A 11 -33.13 36.08 -28.55
CA LEU A 11 -33.49 36.05 -27.11
C LEU A 11 -32.33 35.37 -26.37
N LEU A 12 -31.52 36.16 -25.65
CA LEU A 12 -30.59 35.69 -24.63
C LEU A 12 -31.41 35.22 -23.43
N LEU A 13 -31.68 33.93 -23.36
CA LEU A 13 -32.06 33.26 -22.13
C LEU A 13 -30.80 33.07 -21.28
N LEU A 14 -30.62 33.94 -20.29
CA LEU A 14 -29.74 33.71 -19.16
C LEU A 14 -30.37 32.60 -18.31
N GLY A 15 -30.10 31.37 -18.66
CA GLY A 15 -30.31 30.21 -17.80
C GLY A 15 -29.23 30.23 -16.73
N LEU A 16 -29.58 30.63 -15.50
CA LEU A 16 -28.85 30.30 -14.31
C LEU A 16 -28.93 28.76 -14.15
N GLY A 17 -28.00 28.06 -14.77
CA GLY A 17 -27.77 26.66 -14.51
C GLY A 17 -27.19 26.50 -13.11
N LEU A 18 -28.04 26.23 -12.15
CA LEU A 18 -27.63 25.48 -10.96
C LEU A 18 -27.15 24.13 -11.49
N GLY A 19 -25.84 24.03 -11.72
CA GLY A 19 -25.21 22.77 -12.04
C GLY A 19 -25.44 21.81 -10.88
N SER A 20 -26.37 20.89 -11.06
CA SER A 20 -26.40 19.69 -10.22
C SER A 20 -25.06 19.00 -10.42
N GLN A 21 -24.22 19.05 -9.42
CA GLN A 21 -23.00 18.27 -9.40
C GLN A 21 -23.44 16.81 -9.58
N GLU A 22 -23.13 16.18 -10.69
CA GLU A 22 -23.44 14.77 -10.91
C GLU A 22 -22.86 13.96 -9.76
N ALA A 23 -23.67 13.12 -9.16
CA ALA A 23 -23.23 12.25 -8.07
C ALA A 23 -22.11 11.33 -8.58
N LEU A 24 -21.01 11.22 -7.83
CA LEU A 24 -19.92 10.35 -8.17
C LEU A 24 -20.39 8.88 -8.25
N PRO A 25 -19.89 8.09 -9.22
CA PRO A 25 -20.31 6.69 -9.38
C PRO A 25 -19.90 5.83 -8.17
N PRO A 26 -20.65 4.74 -7.90
CA PRO A 26 -20.28 3.79 -6.86
C PRO A 26 -19.03 2.99 -7.25
N PRO A 27 -18.39 2.30 -6.27
CA PRO A 27 -17.17 1.51 -6.51
C PRO A 27 -17.30 0.42 -7.58
N CYS A 28 -18.47 -0.20 -7.69
CA CYS A 28 -18.79 -1.20 -8.71
C CYS A 28 -20.31 -1.32 -8.88
N GLU A 29 -20.74 -2.15 -9.81
CA GLU A 29 -22.17 -2.34 -10.14
C GLU A 29 -22.96 -3.15 -9.10
N SER A 30 -22.28 -3.84 -8.17
CA SER A 30 -22.96 -4.69 -7.19
C SER A 30 -23.76 -3.87 -6.19
N GLN A 31 -25.09 -4.07 -6.18
CA GLN A 31 -26.01 -3.48 -5.19
C GLN A 31 -25.95 -4.18 -3.80
N ILE A 32 -25.01 -5.12 -3.63
CA ILE A 32 -24.82 -5.85 -2.38
C ILE A 32 -23.44 -5.53 -1.80
N TYR A 33 -22.39 -5.52 -2.62
CA TYR A 33 -21.02 -5.38 -2.18
C TYR A 33 -20.45 -3.97 -2.34
N CYS A 34 -21.05 -3.11 -3.20
CA CYS A 34 -20.51 -1.80 -3.52
C CYS A 34 -21.41 -0.63 -3.18
N HIS A 35 -22.72 -0.81 -3.21
CA HIS A 35 -23.71 0.21 -2.90
C HIS A 35 -25.09 -0.41 -2.62
N GLY A 36 -26.08 0.41 -2.29
CA GLY A 36 -27.47 0.01 -2.17
C GLY A 36 -27.96 -0.18 -0.74
N GLU A 37 -29.28 -0.35 -0.61
CA GLU A 37 -29.99 -0.34 0.67
C GLU A 37 -29.60 -1.52 1.58
N LEU A 38 -29.41 -2.73 1.00
CA LEU A 38 -28.99 -3.90 1.79
C LEU A 38 -27.64 -3.64 2.47
N LEU A 39 -26.65 -3.16 1.71
CA LEU A 39 -25.34 -2.81 2.25
C LEU A 39 -25.47 -1.76 3.35
N HIS A 40 -26.22 -0.68 3.08
CA HIS A 40 -26.43 0.39 4.05
C HIS A 40 -27.03 -0.12 5.36
N GLN A 41 -28.12 -0.86 5.28
CA GLN A 41 -28.82 -1.33 6.47
C GLN A 41 -27.99 -2.31 7.31
N VAL A 42 -27.29 -3.24 6.67
CA VAL A 42 -26.43 -4.21 7.37
C VAL A 42 -25.28 -3.52 8.07
N GLN A 43 -24.57 -2.62 7.38
CA GLN A 43 -23.41 -1.95 7.94
C GLN A 43 -23.79 -0.96 9.03
N MET A 44 -24.85 -0.17 8.84
CA MET A 44 -25.32 0.77 9.86
C MET A 44 -25.95 0.10 11.09
N ALA A 45 -26.51 -1.10 10.93
CA ALA A 45 -26.96 -1.93 12.05
C ALA A 45 -25.80 -2.55 12.85
N LYS A 46 -24.56 -2.44 12.34
CA LYS A 46 -23.33 -2.99 12.96
C LYS A 46 -23.53 -4.46 13.39
N LEU A 47 -24.00 -5.29 12.44
CA LEU A 47 -24.21 -6.72 12.68
C LEU A 47 -22.89 -7.41 13.04
N TYR A 48 -21.80 -6.94 12.47
CA TYR A 48 -20.43 -7.41 12.70
C TYR A 48 -19.59 -6.30 13.32
N GLN A 49 -18.57 -6.69 14.05
CA GLN A 49 -17.63 -5.76 14.66
C GLN A 49 -16.71 -5.10 13.62
N ASP A 50 -16.45 -5.81 12.52
CA ASP A 50 -15.66 -5.37 11.38
C ASP A 50 -16.56 -5.36 10.14
N ASP A 51 -16.74 -4.17 9.52
CA ASP A 51 -17.57 -3.98 8.34
C ASP A 51 -17.12 -4.84 7.14
N LYS A 52 -15.81 -5.14 7.04
CA LYS A 52 -15.28 -6.01 5.99
C LYS A 52 -15.88 -7.41 6.02
N GLN A 53 -16.27 -7.90 7.18
CA GLN A 53 -16.83 -9.25 7.31
C GLN A 53 -18.06 -9.43 6.42
N PHE A 54 -19.00 -8.47 6.40
CA PHE A 54 -20.20 -8.60 5.57
C PHE A 54 -19.90 -8.61 4.08
N VAL A 55 -19.08 -7.68 3.60
CA VAL A 55 -18.77 -7.56 2.17
C VAL A 55 -17.86 -8.68 1.64
N ASP A 56 -17.30 -9.49 2.52
CA ASP A 56 -16.53 -10.70 2.17
C ASP A 56 -17.36 -11.98 2.16
N MET A 57 -18.62 -11.94 2.62
CA MET A 57 -19.49 -13.11 2.66
C MET A 57 -20.04 -13.45 1.29
N PRO A 58 -19.83 -14.68 0.77
CA PRO A 58 -20.45 -15.12 -0.48
C PRO A 58 -21.99 -15.23 -0.36
N LEU A 59 -22.69 -15.00 -1.46
CA LEU A 59 -24.13 -15.25 -1.53
C LEU A 59 -24.45 -16.75 -1.62
N SER A 60 -25.56 -17.15 -1.02
CA SER A 60 -26.12 -18.50 -1.15
C SER A 60 -27.02 -18.66 -2.38
N LEU A 61 -27.49 -17.54 -2.94
CA LEU A 61 -28.39 -17.45 -4.07
C LEU A 61 -27.91 -16.38 -5.05
N ALA A 62 -28.51 -16.35 -6.25
CA ALA A 62 -28.25 -15.28 -7.21
C ALA A 62 -28.62 -13.89 -6.63
N PRO A 63 -27.85 -12.82 -6.94
CA PRO A 63 -28.06 -11.49 -6.38
C PRO A 63 -29.50 -10.97 -6.50
N ASP A 64 -30.13 -11.15 -7.65
CA ASP A 64 -31.51 -10.71 -7.89
C ASP A 64 -32.53 -11.36 -6.95
N GLN A 65 -32.30 -12.61 -6.58
CA GLN A 65 -33.16 -13.32 -5.63
C GLN A 65 -32.97 -12.79 -4.22
N VAL A 66 -31.72 -12.55 -3.81
CA VAL A 66 -31.41 -11.97 -2.50
C VAL A 66 -31.97 -10.57 -2.38
N LEU A 67 -31.79 -9.72 -3.38
CA LEU A 67 -32.31 -8.36 -3.41
C LEU A 67 -33.85 -8.30 -3.41
N ARG A 68 -34.50 -9.24 -4.08
CA ARG A 68 -35.97 -9.34 -4.08
C ARG A 68 -36.48 -9.67 -2.68
N ARG A 69 -35.94 -10.71 -2.05
CA ARG A 69 -36.31 -11.09 -0.67
C ARG A 69 -36.00 -9.99 0.35
N PHE A 70 -34.91 -9.27 0.16
CA PHE A 70 -34.58 -8.12 1.00
C PHE A 70 -35.62 -7.00 0.87
N ARG A 71 -36.06 -6.69 -0.37
CA ARG A 71 -37.12 -5.68 -0.59
C ARG A 71 -38.45 -6.09 0.05
N GLU A 72 -38.81 -7.36 -0.02
CA GLU A 72 -40.01 -7.89 0.66
C GLU A 72 -39.91 -7.71 2.17
N LEU A 73 -38.75 -8.04 2.77
CA LEU A 73 -38.50 -7.82 4.19
C LEU A 73 -38.54 -6.32 4.56
N ALA A 74 -37.90 -5.47 3.78
CA ALA A 74 -37.89 -4.03 4.01
C ALA A 74 -39.30 -3.42 3.93
N GLN A 75 -40.11 -3.84 2.98
CA GLN A 75 -41.52 -3.41 2.84
C GLN A 75 -42.37 -3.85 4.03
N ALA A 76 -42.18 -5.07 4.52
CA ALA A 76 -42.90 -5.61 5.68
C ALA A 76 -42.64 -4.78 6.97
N HIS A 77 -41.49 -4.11 7.03
CA HIS A 77 -41.06 -3.29 8.18
C HIS A 77 -41.07 -1.78 7.91
N ASN A 78 -41.72 -1.31 6.84
CA ASN A 78 -41.71 0.12 6.47
C ASN A 78 -40.31 0.72 6.40
N LEU A 79 -39.34 -0.04 5.83
CA LEU A 79 -37.93 0.30 5.68
C LEU A 79 -37.13 0.39 7.02
N SER A 80 -37.72 -0.01 8.15
CA SER A 80 -37.04 -0.04 9.46
C SER A 80 -36.96 -1.47 9.97
N ILE A 81 -36.04 -2.25 9.41
CA ILE A 81 -35.88 -3.67 9.71
C ILE A 81 -35.25 -3.83 11.11
N PRO A 82 -35.87 -4.60 12.03
CA PRO A 82 -35.24 -4.92 13.31
C PRO A 82 -33.92 -5.65 13.15
N ARG A 83 -32.95 -5.30 13.98
CA ARG A 83 -31.58 -5.87 13.91
C ARG A 83 -31.56 -7.40 13.91
N GLN A 84 -32.43 -8.03 14.70
CA GLN A 84 -32.50 -9.50 14.77
C GLN A 84 -33.01 -10.12 13.47
N GLU A 85 -33.98 -9.51 12.80
CA GLU A 85 -34.52 -10.00 11.53
C GLU A 85 -33.54 -9.77 10.39
N LEU A 86 -32.83 -8.63 10.40
CA LEU A 86 -31.77 -8.34 9.47
C LEU A 86 -30.61 -9.35 9.63
N GLN A 87 -30.27 -9.71 10.86
CA GLN A 87 -29.26 -10.73 11.14
C GLN A 87 -29.70 -12.13 10.66
N ALA A 88 -30.96 -12.49 10.89
CA ALA A 88 -31.52 -13.75 10.39
C ALA A 88 -31.51 -13.79 8.85
N PHE A 89 -31.86 -12.68 8.20
CA PHE A 89 -31.80 -12.54 6.75
C PHE A 89 -30.38 -12.80 6.21
N VAL A 90 -29.35 -12.18 6.83
CA VAL A 90 -27.96 -12.39 6.41
C VAL A 90 -27.55 -13.84 6.63
N GLN A 91 -27.89 -14.44 7.77
CA GLN A 91 -27.57 -15.86 8.05
C GLN A 91 -28.20 -16.83 7.04
N GLU A 92 -29.40 -16.53 6.53
CA GLU A 92 -30.09 -17.36 5.56
C GLU A 92 -29.51 -17.23 4.14
N HIS A 93 -29.11 -16.02 3.74
CA HIS A 93 -28.78 -15.70 2.35
C HIS A 93 -27.29 -15.57 2.04
N PHE A 94 -26.43 -15.58 3.07
CA PHE A 94 -25.00 -15.45 2.94
C PHE A 94 -24.27 -16.62 3.59
N ARG A 95 -23.10 -16.95 3.02
CA ARG A 95 -22.19 -17.97 3.54
C ARG A 95 -21.08 -17.32 4.36
N ALA A 96 -20.39 -18.09 5.20
CA ALA A 96 -19.26 -17.58 5.98
C ALA A 96 -18.09 -17.12 5.10
N VAL A 97 -17.35 -16.11 5.57
CA VAL A 97 -16.14 -15.59 4.91
C VAL A 97 -15.11 -16.69 4.71
N GLY A 98 -14.47 -16.69 3.55
CA GLY A 98 -13.39 -17.62 3.18
C GLY A 98 -13.86 -18.96 2.64
N GLN A 99 -15.16 -19.23 2.56
CA GLN A 99 -15.67 -20.47 1.97
C GLN A 99 -15.40 -20.57 0.47
N GLU A 100 -15.17 -19.45 -0.22
CA GLU A 100 -14.78 -19.36 -1.63
C GLU A 100 -13.31 -19.68 -1.87
N LEU A 101 -12.54 -19.84 -0.81
CA LEU A 101 -11.12 -20.16 -0.83
C LEU A 101 -10.85 -21.57 -0.32
N GLN A 102 -9.72 -22.12 -0.74
CA GLN A 102 -9.18 -23.35 -0.17
C GLN A 102 -7.71 -23.17 0.20
N PRO A 103 -7.23 -23.81 1.29
CA PRO A 103 -5.82 -23.86 1.61
C PRO A 103 -5.00 -24.40 0.43
N TRP A 104 -3.80 -23.85 0.25
CA TRP A 104 -2.90 -24.32 -0.79
C TRP A 104 -1.45 -24.27 -0.30
N THR A 105 -0.71 -25.33 -0.55
CA THR A 105 0.73 -25.39 -0.30
C THR A 105 1.46 -25.16 -1.62
N PRO A 106 2.49 -24.27 -1.66
CA PRO A 106 3.28 -24.05 -2.86
C PRO A 106 3.84 -25.34 -3.44
N GLY A 107 3.67 -25.52 -4.76
CA GLY A 107 4.16 -26.71 -5.47
C GLY A 107 5.69 -26.76 -5.61
N ASP A 108 6.34 -25.61 -5.50
CA ASP A 108 7.78 -25.42 -5.50
C ASP A 108 8.38 -25.31 -4.09
N TRP A 109 7.65 -25.80 -3.08
CA TRP A 109 8.08 -25.80 -1.68
C TRP A 109 9.39 -26.56 -1.47
N ARG A 110 10.27 -25.98 -0.66
CA ARG A 110 11.49 -26.63 -0.15
C ARG A 110 11.57 -26.48 1.37
N ASP A 111 11.88 -27.57 2.06
CA ASP A 111 11.90 -27.57 3.55
C ASP A 111 13.06 -26.72 4.12
N SER A 112 14.19 -26.67 3.42
CA SER A 112 15.40 -25.97 3.87
C SER A 112 15.98 -25.12 2.75
N PRO A 113 15.50 -23.89 2.54
CA PRO A 113 16.06 -22.99 1.56
C PRO A 113 17.49 -22.58 1.93
N GLN A 114 18.32 -22.35 0.91
CA GLN A 114 19.77 -22.16 1.06
C GLN A 114 20.13 -20.91 1.89
N PHE A 115 19.32 -19.84 1.84
CA PHE A 115 19.61 -18.62 2.57
C PHE A 115 19.74 -18.83 4.09
N LEU A 116 19.11 -19.88 4.66
CA LEU A 116 19.22 -20.21 6.07
C LEU A 116 20.67 -20.44 6.52
N GLN A 117 21.52 -20.91 5.61
CA GLN A 117 22.93 -21.18 5.89
C GLN A 117 23.76 -19.91 6.11
N LYS A 118 23.30 -18.77 5.59
CA LYS A 118 23.97 -17.47 5.77
C LYS A 118 23.80 -16.92 7.21
N ILE A 119 22.83 -17.42 7.96
CA ILE A 119 22.50 -16.93 9.29
C ILE A 119 23.37 -17.65 10.31
N LEU A 120 24.34 -16.96 10.92
CA LEU A 120 25.31 -17.57 11.83
C LEU A 120 24.73 -17.81 13.22
N ASP A 121 23.86 -16.93 13.73
CA ASP A 121 23.20 -17.11 15.03
C ASP A 121 22.20 -18.28 14.97
N PRO A 122 22.38 -19.34 15.80
CA PRO A 122 21.53 -20.52 15.73
C PRO A 122 20.05 -20.27 16.06
N LYS A 123 19.76 -19.31 16.96
CA LYS A 123 18.38 -18.98 17.34
C LYS A 123 17.68 -18.23 16.21
N LEU A 124 18.38 -17.26 15.59
CA LEU A 124 17.84 -16.54 14.43
C LEU A 124 17.67 -17.46 13.23
N ARG A 125 18.61 -18.41 13.02
CA ARG A 125 18.48 -19.42 11.95
C ARG A 125 17.25 -20.31 12.17
N ALA A 126 17.04 -20.80 13.39
CA ALA A 126 15.87 -21.60 13.73
C ALA A 126 14.57 -20.82 13.54
N TRP A 127 14.54 -19.56 13.97
CA TRP A 127 13.41 -18.67 13.77
C TRP A 127 13.13 -18.40 12.29
N ALA A 128 14.16 -18.13 11.47
CA ALA A 128 14.03 -17.99 10.03
C ALA A 128 13.39 -19.22 9.38
N GLY A 129 13.76 -20.42 9.83
CA GLY A 129 13.11 -21.67 9.42
C GLY A 129 11.63 -21.72 9.79
N GLN A 130 11.25 -21.21 10.96
CA GLN A 130 9.85 -21.09 11.37
C GLN A 130 9.09 -20.07 10.52
N LEU A 131 9.68 -18.91 10.22
CA LEU A 131 9.10 -17.92 9.32
C LEU A 131 8.87 -18.51 7.93
N HIS A 132 9.81 -19.27 7.41
CA HIS A 132 9.67 -19.98 6.15
C HIS A 132 8.43 -20.92 6.17
N GLN A 133 8.16 -21.63 7.25
CA GLN A 133 6.98 -22.50 7.37
C GLN A 133 5.65 -21.72 7.34
N LEU A 134 5.64 -20.42 7.72
CA LEU A 134 4.41 -19.62 7.72
C LEU A 134 3.83 -19.42 6.31
N TRP A 135 4.64 -19.49 5.26
CA TRP A 135 4.14 -19.39 3.89
C TRP A 135 3.08 -20.45 3.56
N LYS A 136 3.19 -21.66 4.11
CA LYS A 136 2.18 -22.71 3.93
C LYS A 136 0.81 -22.34 4.52
N LYS A 137 0.81 -21.60 5.64
CA LYS A 137 -0.43 -21.15 6.29
C LYS A 137 -1.13 -20.04 5.52
N LEU A 138 -0.36 -19.23 4.78
CA LEU A 138 -0.85 -18.09 4.02
C LEU A 138 -1.20 -18.44 2.57
N GLY A 139 -0.93 -19.66 2.11
CA GLY A 139 -1.25 -20.12 0.77
C GLY A 139 -2.75 -20.35 0.57
N LYS A 140 -3.33 -19.76 -0.47
CA LYS A 140 -4.74 -19.85 -0.83
C LYS A 140 -4.91 -20.09 -2.32
N LYS A 141 -6.02 -20.73 -2.67
CA LYS A 141 -6.50 -20.91 -4.04
C LYS A 141 -7.99 -20.61 -4.09
N VAL A 142 -8.42 -19.88 -5.13
CA VAL A 142 -9.83 -19.59 -5.37
C VAL A 142 -10.53 -20.83 -5.90
N LYS A 143 -11.71 -21.16 -5.37
CA LYS A 143 -12.50 -22.28 -5.83
C LYS A 143 -13.12 -22.00 -7.20
N PRO A 144 -13.34 -23.03 -8.06
CA PRO A 144 -13.90 -22.86 -9.40
C PRO A 144 -15.31 -22.23 -9.42
N GLU A 145 -16.08 -22.35 -8.35
CA GLU A 145 -17.42 -21.75 -8.27
C GLU A 145 -17.41 -20.21 -8.44
N VAL A 146 -16.32 -19.54 -8.02
CA VAL A 146 -16.15 -18.09 -8.20
C VAL A 146 -16.06 -17.72 -9.69
N LEU A 147 -15.45 -18.57 -10.51
CA LEU A 147 -15.40 -18.37 -11.95
C LEU A 147 -16.77 -18.62 -12.61
N SER A 148 -17.50 -19.64 -12.12
CA SER A 148 -18.78 -20.05 -12.70
C SER A 148 -19.92 -19.09 -12.34
N HIS A 149 -19.87 -18.48 -11.16
CA HIS A 149 -20.90 -17.59 -10.61
C HIS A 149 -20.28 -16.32 -9.97
N PRO A 150 -19.53 -15.52 -10.74
CA PRO A 150 -18.80 -14.40 -10.19
C PRO A 150 -19.72 -13.36 -9.51
N GLU A 151 -20.98 -13.27 -9.93
CA GLU A 151 -21.98 -12.36 -9.37
C GLU A 151 -22.35 -12.66 -7.90
N GLN A 152 -22.03 -13.86 -7.41
CA GLN A 152 -22.31 -14.27 -6.01
C GLN A 152 -21.18 -13.94 -5.05
N PHE A 153 -20.07 -13.38 -5.52
CA PHE A 153 -18.87 -13.16 -4.74
C PHE A 153 -18.36 -11.73 -4.85
N SER A 154 -17.86 -11.18 -3.77
CA SER A 154 -17.01 -9.98 -3.85
C SER A 154 -15.58 -10.35 -4.27
N LEU A 155 -15.13 -11.57 -4.01
CA LEU A 155 -13.82 -12.05 -4.42
C LEU A 155 -13.71 -12.13 -5.94
N ILE A 156 -12.66 -11.51 -6.50
CA ILE A 156 -12.31 -11.61 -7.92
C ILE A 156 -11.60 -12.93 -8.15
N TYR A 157 -12.05 -13.70 -9.15
CA TYR A 157 -11.41 -14.97 -9.50
C TYR A 157 -9.96 -14.76 -9.96
N SER A 158 -9.07 -15.61 -9.47
CA SER A 158 -7.65 -15.68 -9.86
C SER A 158 -7.29 -17.09 -10.27
N ARG A 159 -6.64 -17.23 -11.43
CA ARG A 159 -6.26 -18.55 -11.98
C ARG A 159 -5.21 -19.27 -11.15
N HIS A 160 -4.25 -18.50 -10.61
CA HIS A 160 -3.13 -19.04 -9.88
C HIS A 160 -3.31 -18.88 -8.36
N PRO A 161 -2.82 -19.84 -7.58
CA PRO A 161 -2.73 -19.69 -6.14
C PRO A 161 -1.85 -18.49 -5.74
N PHE A 162 -2.01 -18.03 -4.52
CA PHE A 162 -1.33 -16.87 -4.00
C PHE A 162 -1.08 -16.97 -2.49
N ILE A 163 -0.22 -16.12 -1.99
CA ILE A 163 0.02 -15.92 -0.57
C ILE A 163 -0.74 -14.67 -0.13
N VAL A 164 -1.57 -14.80 0.91
CA VAL A 164 -2.33 -13.67 1.48
C VAL A 164 -1.52 -12.95 2.56
N PRO A 165 -1.88 -11.68 2.91
CA PRO A 165 -1.25 -10.99 4.04
C PRO A 165 -1.45 -11.72 5.36
N GLY A 166 -2.66 -12.17 5.66
CA GLY A 166 -3.00 -12.89 6.88
C GLY A 166 -4.14 -12.25 7.68
N GLY A 167 -4.64 -12.97 8.68
CA GLY A 167 -5.74 -12.52 9.52
C GLY A 167 -7.02 -12.26 8.72
N ARG A 168 -7.60 -11.08 8.88
CA ARG A 168 -8.80 -10.63 8.15
C ARG A 168 -8.59 -10.46 6.64
N PHE A 169 -7.34 -10.36 6.19
CA PHE A 169 -6.96 -10.21 4.79
C PHE A 169 -6.79 -11.58 4.14
N VAL A 170 -7.91 -12.18 3.76
CA VAL A 170 -7.97 -13.54 3.20
C VAL A 170 -7.80 -13.60 1.69
N GLU A 171 -7.80 -12.46 1.00
CA GLU A 171 -7.44 -12.26 -0.40
C GLU A 171 -6.03 -11.68 -0.54
N PHE A 172 -5.47 -11.66 -1.76
CA PHE A 172 -4.20 -10.97 -1.98
C PHE A 172 -4.40 -9.45 -2.14
N TYR A 173 -3.38 -8.71 -1.73
CA TYR A 173 -3.29 -7.26 -1.82
C TYR A 173 -2.10 -6.85 -2.67
N TYR A 174 -2.21 -5.71 -3.36
CA TYR A 174 -1.26 -5.33 -4.38
C TYR A 174 0.12 -5.04 -3.80
N TRP A 175 0.29 -3.97 -3.03
CA TRP A 175 1.64 -3.57 -2.61
C TRP A 175 2.26 -4.51 -1.57
N ASP A 176 1.46 -5.14 -0.71
CA ASP A 176 1.91 -6.17 0.24
C ASP A 176 2.67 -7.29 -0.46
N SER A 177 2.19 -7.68 -1.64
CA SER A 177 2.74 -8.78 -2.42
C SER A 177 4.19 -8.55 -2.86
N TYR A 178 4.66 -7.31 -2.93
CA TYR A 178 6.05 -7.02 -3.24
C TYR A 178 6.98 -7.64 -2.18
N TRP A 179 6.76 -7.36 -0.90
CA TRP A 179 7.58 -7.89 0.20
C TRP A 179 7.33 -9.36 0.44
N VAL A 180 6.12 -9.84 0.20
CA VAL A 180 5.82 -11.29 0.19
C VAL A 180 6.65 -11.99 -0.88
N MET A 181 6.69 -11.46 -2.11
CA MET A 181 7.46 -12.05 -3.21
C MET A 181 8.97 -12.05 -2.94
N GLU A 182 9.50 -11.00 -2.34
CA GLU A 182 10.91 -10.95 -1.91
C GLU A 182 11.23 -12.12 -0.96
N GLY A 183 10.37 -12.35 0.02
CA GLY A 183 10.51 -13.49 0.94
C GLY A 183 10.36 -14.85 0.27
N LEU A 184 9.41 -14.98 -0.66
CA LEU A 184 9.20 -16.22 -1.42
C LEU A 184 10.38 -16.55 -2.34
N LEU A 185 11.00 -15.55 -2.97
CA LEU A 185 12.19 -15.78 -3.80
C LEU A 185 13.38 -16.27 -2.95
N LEU A 186 13.59 -15.71 -1.77
CA LEU A 186 14.57 -16.21 -0.80
C LEU A 186 14.26 -17.64 -0.34
N SER A 187 12.99 -17.95 -0.21
CA SER A 187 12.49 -19.29 0.12
C SER A 187 12.52 -20.26 -1.07
N GLU A 188 13.13 -19.88 -2.20
CA GLU A 188 13.30 -20.69 -3.42
C GLU A 188 11.96 -21.11 -4.06
N MET A 189 10.95 -20.22 -4.04
CA MET A 189 9.62 -20.47 -4.62
C MET A 189 9.31 -19.55 -5.81
N PRO A 190 10.13 -19.54 -6.88
CA PRO A 190 9.92 -18.66 -8.03
C PRO A 190 8.67 -18.99 -8.85
N GLN A 191 8.19 -20.23 -8.86
CA GLN A 191 6.98 -20.59 -9.60
C GLN A 191 5.72 -20.05 -8.89
N THR A 192 5.71 -20.06 -7.56
CA THR A 192 4.67 -19.39 -6.77
C THR A 192 4.63 -17.89 -7.08
N VAL A 193 5.79 -17.22 -7.10
CA VAL A 193 5.91 -15.80 -7.46
C VAL A 193 5.42 -15.55 -8.90
N LYS A 194 5.79 -16.39 -9.86
CA LYS A 194 5.33 -16.28 -11.26
C LYS A 194 3.80 -16.34 -11.36
N GLY A 195 3.16 -17.25 -10.65
CA GLY A 195 1.70 -17.36 -10.61
C GLY A 195 1.04 -16.11 -10.01
N MET A 196 1.61 -15.55 -8.93
CA MET A 196 1.13 -14.31 -8.33
C MET A 196 1.28 -13.12 -9.29
N LEU A 197 2.42 -13.00 -9.97
CA LEU A 197 2.62 -12.00 -11.03
C LEU A 197 1.57 -12.13 -12.13
N GLN A 198 1.29 -13.35 -12.58
CA GLN A 198 0.29 -13.60 -13.61
C GLN A 198 -1.11 -13.14 -13.17
N ASN A 199 -1.47 -13.33 -11.91
CA ASN A 199 -2.73 -12.83 -11.37
C ASN A 199 -2.82 -11.30 -11.46
N PHE A 200 -1.76 -10.57 -11.11
CA PHE A 200 -1.73 -9.12 -11.25
C PHE A 200 -1.78 -8.64 -12.70
N LEU A 201 -1.05 -9.32 -13.60
CA LEU A 201 -1.09 -9.02 -15.03
C LEU A 201 -2.49 -9.23 -15.62
N ASP A 202 -3.18 -10.28 -15.23
CA ASP A 202 -4.58 -10.55 -15.62
C ASP A 202 -5.51 -9.41 -15.14
N LEU A 203 -5.30 -8.88 -13.93
CA LEU A 203 -6.08 -7.75 -13.41
C LEU A 203 -5.83 -6.47 -14.19
N VAL A 204 -4.59 -6.18 -14.59
CA VAL A 204 -4.27 -5.04 -15.45
C VAL A 204 -4.94 -5.17 -16.81
N GLN A 205 -4.90 -6.36 -17.42
CA GLN A 205 -5.55 -6.63 -18.71
C GLN A 205 -7.07 -6.46 -18.63
N THR A 206 -7.68 -6.81 -17.51
CA THR A 206 -9.13 -6.76 -17.32
C THR A 206 -9.61 -5.35 -16.95
N TYR A 207 -8.92 -4.66 -16.05
CA TYR A 207 -9.38 -3.41 -15.43
C TYR A 207 -8.54 -2.19 -15.80
N GLY A 208 -7.43 -2.35 -16.51
CA GLY A 208 -6.49 -1.28 -16.84
C GLY A 208 -5.54 -0.87 -15.71
N HIS A 209 -5.71 -1.42 -14.52
CA HIS A 209 -4.87 -1.20 -13.32
C HIS A 209 -4.95 -2.41 -12.39
N VAL A 210 -4.09 -2.43 -11.38
CA VAL A 210 -4.21 -3.41 -10.29
C VAL A 210 -5.10 -2.82 -9.21
N PRO A 211 -6.26 -3.44 -8.89
CA PRO A 211 -7.07 -3.04 -7.74
C PRO A 211 -6.29 -3.16 -6.43
N ASN A 212 -6.70 -2.39 -5.41
CA ASN A 212 -6.13 -2.39 -4.07
C ASN A 212 -5.94 -3.81 -3.49
N GLY A 213 -6.95 -4.66 -3.68
CA GLY A 213 -6.97 -6.08 -3.37
C GLY A 213 -7.95 -6.81 -4.26
N ALA A 214 -8.01 -8.13 -4.17
CA ALA A 214 -8.80 -8.99 -5.06
C ALA A 214 -10.30 -9.02 -4.71
N ARG A 215 -10.91 -7.86 -4.48
CA ARG A 215 -12.35 -7.70 -4.21
C ARG A 215 -12.97 -6.66 -5.14
N VAL A 216 -14.21 -6.87 -5.55
CA VAL A 216 -14.92 -5.95 -6.47
C VAL A 216 -15.12 -4.56 -5.87
N TYR A 217 -15.24 -4.44 -4.56
CA TYR A 217 -15.38 -3.13 -3.90
C TYR A 217 -14.06 -2.33 -3.86
N TYR A 218 -12.96 -2.89 -4.34
CA TYR A 218 -11.66 -2.23 -4.54
C TYR A 218 -11.41 -1.76 -5.98
N LEU A 219 -12.33 -2.02 -6.93
CA LEU A 219 -12.07 -1.79 -8.36
C LEU A 219 -11.79 -0.34 -8.73
N GLN A 220 -12.25 0.64 -7.94
CA GLN A 220 -12.05 2.06 -8.22
C GLN A 220 -10.71 2.62 -7.77
N ARG A 221 -9.96 1.87 -6.95
CA ARG A 221 -8.67 2.32 -6.43
C ARG A 221 -7.59 1.26 -6.53
N SER A 222 -6.35 1.72 -6.66
CA SER A 222 -5.18 0.86 -6.64
C SER A 222 -4.52 0.85 -5.25
N GLN A 223 -3.25 0.52 -5.21
CA GLN A 223 -2.29 0.70 -4.12
C GLN A 223 -0.96 1.17 -4.71
N PRO A 224 0.10 1.47 -3.92
CA PRO A 224 1.38 1.88 -4.46
C PRO A 224 1.90 0.95 -5.57
N PRO A 225 2.29 1.51 -6.74
CA PRO A 225 2.53 0.75 -7.97
C PRO A 225 3.88 0.03 -7.96
N LEU A 226 3.88 -1.22 -7.53
CA LEU A 226 5.08 -2.03 -7.38
C LEU A 226 5.17 -3.22 -8.36
N LEU A 227 4.24 -3.36 -9.31
CA LEU A 227 4.22 -4.52 -10.23
C LEU A 227 5.48 -4.61 -11.10
N THR A 228 5.95 -3.50 -11.65
CA THR A 228 7.19 -3.47 -12.43
C THR A 228 8.40 -3.89 -11.58
N LEU A 229 8.43 -3.47 -10.31
CA LEU A 229 9.47 -3.86 -9.36
C LEU A 229 9.38 -5.35 -8.99
N MET A 230 8.17 -5.89 -8.85
CA MET A 230 7.95 -7.33 -8.65
C MET A 230 8.48 -8.14 -9.83
N MET A 231 8.20 -7.70 -11.05
CA MET A 231 8.73 -8.33 -12.28
C MET A 231 10.25 -8.30 -12.30
N ASP A 232 10.87 -7.17 -11.95
CA ASP A 232 12.32 -7.05 -11.87
C ASP A 232 12.94 -8.07 -10.91
N ARG A 233 12.37 -8.19 -9.70
CA ARG A 233 12.86 -9.15 -8.71
C ARG A 233 12.74 -10.60 -9.19
N TYR A 234 11.62 -10.94 -9.82
CA TYR A 234 11.42 -12.27 -10.41
C TYR A 234 12.41 -12.56 -11.54
N VAL A 235 12.55 -11.65 -12.50
CA VAL A 235 13.45 -11.82 -13.65
C VAL A 235 14.91 -11.83 -13.23
N ALA A 236 15.31 -11.00 -12.26
CA ALA A 236 16.66 -11.01 -11.70
C ALA A 236 17.01 -12.35 -11.02
N HIS A 237 16.02 -13.00 -10.41
CA HIS A 237 16.19 -14.29 -9.74
C HIS A 237 16.21 -15.48 -10.71
N THR A 238 15.38 -15.43 -11.77
CA THR A 238 15.11 -16.59 -12.65
C THR A 238 15.71 -16.47 -14.04
N ASN A 239 16.04 -15.26 -14.48
CA ASN A 239 16.40 -14.92 -15.85
C ASN A 239 15.32 -15.27 -16.90
N ASP A 240 14.03 -15.30 -16.50
CA ASP A 240 12.90 -15.62 -17.37
C ASP A 240 12.55 -14.43 -18.29
N THR A 241 13.40 -14.22 -19.29
CA THR A 241 13.27 -13.14 -20.28
C THR A 241 12.04 -13.36 -21.19
N ALA A 242 11.62 -14.60 -21.41
CA ALA A 242 10.42 -14.88 -22.19
C ALA A 242 9.16 -14.35 -21.51
N PHE A 243 9.01 -14.61 -20.21
CA PHE A 243 7.90 -14.08 -19.42
C PHE A 243 7.88 -12.55 -19.42
N LEU A 244 9.03 -11.90 -19.28
CA LEU A 244 9.14 -10.44 -19.38
C LEU A 244 8.68 -9.94 -20.76
N ARG A 245 9.14 -10.56 -21.84
CA ARG A 245 8.76 -10.18 -23.21
C ARG A 245 7.26 -10.28 -23.45
N ASP A 246 6.66 -11.36 -22.97
CA ASP A 246 5.22 -11.63 -23.16
C ASP A 246 4.32 -10.66 -22.39
N HIS A 247 4.85 -9.99 -21.36
CA HIS A 247 4.05 -9.16 -20.45
C HIS A 247 4.49 -7.70 -20.31
N ILE A 248 5.54 -7.28 -21.01
CA ILE A 248 6.05 -5.90 -20.88
C ILE A 248 5.02 -4.83 -21.25
N GLU A 249 4.19 -5.09 -22.25
CA GLU A 249 3.11 -4.16 -22.65
C GLU A 249 2.02 -4.05 -21.58
N THR A 250 1.78 -5.10 -20.81
CA THR A 250 0.86 -5.07 -19.66
C THR A 250 1.45 -4.22 -18.52
N LEU A 251 2.76 -4.31 -18.26
CA LEU A 251 3.43 -3.41 -17.32
C LEU A 251 3.33 -1.95 -17.77
N ALA A 252 3.52 -1.68 -19.06
CA ALA A 252 3.35 -0.34 -19.64
C ALA A 252 1.92 0.18 -19.46
N SER A 253 0.91 -0.69 -19.62
CA SER A 253 -0.50 -0.33 -19.43
C SER A 253 -0.80 0.08 -17.99
N GLU A 254 -0.22 -0.58 -17.00
CA GLU A 254 -0.36 -0.17 -15.60
C GLU A 254 0.25 1.21 -15.34
N LEU A 255 1.44 1.47 -15.85
CA LEU A 255 2.07 2.80 -15.72
C LEU A 255 1.28 3.89 -16.47
N ASP A 256 0.63 3.55 -17.57
CA ASP A 256 -0.30 4.43 -18.28
C ASP A 256 -1.51 4.84 -17.42
N PHE A 257 -2.05 3.92 -16.62
CA PHE A 257 -3.11 4.24 -15.66
C PHE A 257 -2.66 5.36 -14.69
N TRP A 258 -1.49 5.23 -14.09
CA TRP A 258 -0.95 6.24 -13.18
C TRP A 258 -0.70 7.58 -13.87
N SER A 259 -0.19 7.53 -15.09
CA SER A 259 0.05 8.74 -15.89
C SER A 259 -1.25 9.46 -16.31
N LYS A 260 -2.30 8.71 -16.64
CA LYS A 260 -3.56 9.29 -17.16
C LYS A 260 -4.55 9.68 -16.05
N ASN A 261 -4.58 8.90 -14.97
CA ASN A 261 -5.62 9.00 -13.94
C ASN A 261 -5.14 9.56 -12.59
N ARG A 262 -3.82 9.66 -12.38
CA ARG A 262 -3.22 10.02 -11.09
C ARG A 262 -2.11 11.06 -11.22
N SER A 263 -2.06 11.79 -12.34
CA SER A 263 -1.04 12.83 -12.54
C SER A 263 -1.58 14.22 -12.23
N ILE A 264 -0.69 15.08 -11.78
CA ILE A 264 -0.98 16.48 -11.48
C ILE A 264 0.18 17.37 -11.88
N SER A 265 -0.14 18.57 -12.35
CA SER A 265 0.85 19.60 -12.68
C SER A 265 1.17 20.42 -11.44
N VAL A 266 2.45 20.56 -11.13
CA VAL A 266 2.95 21.36 -10.01
C VAL A 266 3.93 22.41 -10.51
N SER A 267 3.74 23.66 -10.11
CA SER A 267 4.65 24.76 -10.43
C SER A 267 5.68 24.94 -9.31
N SER A 268 6.95 25.00 -9.67
CA SER A 268 8.04 25.30 -8.73
C SER A 268 9.15 26.06 -9.45
N GLY A 269 9.65 27.14 -8.85
CA GLY A 269 10.72 27.94 -9.43
C GLY A 269 10.45 28.50 -10.83
N GLY A 270 9.18 28.77 -11.17
CA GLY A 270 8.77 29.25 -12.50
C GLY A 270 8.71 28.17 -13.59
N LYS A 271 8.90 26.92 -13.23
CA LYS A 271 8.76 25.75 -14.12
C LYS A 271 7.55 24.91 -13.70
N SER A 272 6.99 24.18 -14.67
CA SER A 272 5.90 23.22 -14.44
C SER A 272 6.43 21.80 -14.52
N TYR A 273 6.00 20.96 -13.55
CA TYR A 273 6.38 19.55 -13.44
C TYR A 273 5.13 18.69 -13.40
N ILE A 274 5.20 17.50 -14.00
CA ILE A 274 4.15 16.48 -13.86
C ILE A 274 4.61 15.48 -12.81
N LEU A 275 3.82 15.36 -11.76
CA LEU A 275 3.99 14.41 -10.65
C LEU A 275 2.71 13.61 -10.46
N ASN A 276 2.73 12.66 -9.54
CA ASN A 276 1.58 11.82 -9.23
C ASN A 276 1.08 12.05 -7.82
N HIS A 277 -0.22 11.87 -7.65
CA HIS A 277 -0.91 11.88 -6.36
C HIS A 277 -1.97 10.78 -6.31
N TYR A 278 -2.54 10.54 -5.13
CA TYR A 278 -3.67 9.64 -4.97
C TYR A 278 -4.96 10.43 -5.14
N GLU A 279 -5.84 9.95 -6.00
CA GLU A 279 -7.14 10.58 -6.25
C GLU A 279 -8.14 9.51 -6.67
N VAL A 280 -9.28 9.44 -5.96
CA VAL A 280 -10.30 8.40 -6.19
C VAL A 280 -11.65 9.06 -6.39
N PRO A 281 -12.06 9.34 -7.65
CA PRO A 281 -13.28 10.06 -7.98
C PRO A 281 -14.52 9.15 -7.96
N TYR A 282 -14.80 8.54 -6.80
CA TYR A 282 -15.94 7.64 -6.59
C TYR A 282 -16.71 8.04 -5.33
N GLY A 283 -18.03 7.83 -5.36
CA GLY A 283 -18.95 8.22 -4.29
C GLY A 283 -19.19 7.13 -3.26
N GLY A 284 -19.91 7.52 -2.20
CA GLY A 284 -20.31 6.66 -1.11
C GLY A 284 -19.21 6.26 -0.14
N PRO A 285 -19.57 5.71 1.02
CA PRO A 285 -18.63 5.13 1.96
C PRO A 285 -17.89 3.93 1.36
N ARG A 286 -16.67 3.68 1.83
CA ARG A 286 -15.96 2.43 1.50
C ARG A 286 -16.75 1.23 2.01
N PRO A 287 -17.11 0.24 1.18
CA PRO A 287 -17.93 -0.89 1.62
C PRO A 287 -17.33 -1.65 2.82
N GLU A 288 -16.02 -1.78 2.88
CA GLU A 288 -15.26 -2.48 3.93
C GLU A 288 -15.06 -1.68 5.23
N SER A 289 -15.47 -0.41 5.24
CA SER A 289 -15.41 0.51 6.38
C SER A 289 -16.66 1.41 6.42
N TYR A 290 -17.77 0.89 5.96
CA TYR A 290 -18.99 1.66 5.63
C TYR A 290 -19.54 2.46 6.80
N SER A 291 -19.74 1.81 7.96
CA SER A 291 -20.31 2.47 9.13
C SER A 291 -19.43 3.61 9.64
N LYS A 292 -18.11 3.41 9.65
CA LYS A 292 -17.14 4.41 10.11
C LYS A 292 -17.07 5.61 9.16
N ASP A 293 -17.04 5.37 7.86
CA ASP A 293 -17.03 6.42 6.84
C ASP A 293 -18.33 7.23 6.89
N ALA A 294 -19.48 6.55 6.98
CA ALA A 294 -20.79 7.20 7.05
C ALA A 294 -20.96 8.05 8.34
N GLU A 295 -20.55 7.52 9.48
CA GLU A 295 -20.59 8.25 10.76
C GLU A 295 -19.67 9.46 10.74
N LEU A 296 -18.47 9.34 10.21
CA LEU A 296 -17.56 10.47 10.08
C LEU A 296 -18.12 11.53 9.12
N ALA A 297 -18.65 11.12 7.97
CA ALA A 297 -19.27 12.04 7.00
C ALA A 297 -20.47 12.78 7.61
N ALA A 298 -21.27 12.11 8.46
CA ALA A 298 -22.41 12.72 9.12
C ALA A 298 -22.04 13.86 10.08
N THR A 299 -20.78 13.93 10.53
CA THR A 299 -20.27 15.04 11.34
C THR A 299 -20.05 16.33 10.56
N LEU A 300 -20.05 16.27 9.22
CA LEU A 300 -19.81 17.39 8.32
C LEU A 300 -21.11 17.91 7.69
N PRO A 301 -21.14 19.20 7.27
CA PRO A 301 -22.19 19.71 6.41
C PRO A 301 -22.36 18.85 5.15
N GLU A 302 -23.60 18.71 4.68
CA GLU A 302 -23.95 17.83 3.57
C GLU A 302 -23.08 18.04 2.32
N GLY A 303 -22.83 19.29 1.94
CA GLY A 303 -21.99 19.62 0.78
C GLY A 303 -20.51 19.21 0.87
N ASN A 304 -20.03 18.82 2.06
CA ASN A 304 -18.62 18.40 2.26
C ASN A 304 -18.45 16.88 2.39
N ARG A 305 -19.55 16.13 2.48
CA ARG A 305 -19.53 14.69 2.77
C ARG A 305 -18.90 13.88 1.64
N ASP A 306 -19.29 14.15 0.40
CA ASP A 306 -18.77 13.44 -0.76
C ASP A 306 -17.26 13.69 -0.95
N THR A 307 -16.80 14.92 -0.71
CA THR A 307 -15.38 15.25 -0.71
C THR A 307 -14.62 14.45 0.34
N LEU A 308 -15.12 14.39 1.57
CA LEU A 308 -14.51 13.59 2.64
C LEU A 308 -14.41 12.11 2.24
N LEU A 309 -15.49 11.54 1.73
CA LEU A 309 -15.53 10.12 1.33
C LEU A 309 -14.55 9.81 0.20
N ALA A 310 -14.36 10.72 -0.76
CA ALA A 310 -13.35 10.59 -1.80
C ALA A 310 -11.92 10.69 -1.23
N GLU A 311 -11.68 11.60 -0.29
CA GLU A 311 -10.37 11.75 0.38
C GLU A 311 -10.00 10.52 1.24
N LEU A 312 -10.98 9.90 1.91
CA LEU A 312 -10.76 8.63 2.62
C LEU A 312 -10.36 7.50 1.66
N LYS A 313 -11.00 7.42 0.48
CA LYS A 313 -10.62 6.45 -0.55
C LYS A 313 -9.22 6.70 -1.11
N ALA A 314 -8.84 7.94 -1.32
CA ALA A 314 -7.49 8.30 -1.73
C ALA A 314 -6.46 7.93 -0.65
N GLY A 315 -6.78 8.13 0.63
CA GLY A 315 -5.98 7.66 1.76
C GLY A 315 -5.80 6.15 1.76
N ALA A 316 -6.87 5.40 1.49
CA ALA A 316 -6.81 3.95 1.36
C ALA A 316 -5.97 3.50 0.14
N GLU A 317 -6.04 4.20 -1.00
CA GLU A 317 -5.19 3.94 -2.17
C GLU A 317 -3.70 4.11 -1.85
N SER A 318 -3.34 5.02 -0.97
CA SER A 318 -1.96 5.24 -0.55
C SER A 318 -1.34 4.06 0.20
N GLY A 319 -2.16 3.17 0.74
CA GLY A 319 -1.75 2.11 1.65
C GLY A 319 -1.47 2.58 3.08
N TRP A 320 -1.60 3.88 3.37
CA TRP A 320 -1.39 4.48 4.70
C TRP A 320 -2.73 4.95 5.32
N ASP A 321 -3.66 4.06 5.45
CA ASP A 321 -5.00 4.29 5.97
C ASP A 321 -5.08 4.00 7.50
N PHE A 322 -4.99 5.04 8.38
CA PHE A 322 -4.72 6.42 8.02
C PHE A 322 -3.54 6.97 8.81
N SER A 323 -3.13 8.19 8.49
CA SER A 323 -1.97 8.86 9.08
C SER A 323 -2.18 10.37 9.15
N SER A 324 -1.52 11.00 10.11
CA SER A 324 -1.35 12.47 10.15
C SER A 324 -0.71 13.02 8.87
N ARG A 325 -0.06 12.17 8.09
CA ARG A 325 0.53 12.51 6.79
C ARG A 325 -0.49 13.17 5.86
N TRP A 326 -1.73 12.69 5.87
CA TRP A 326 -2.80 13.13 4.98
C TRP A 326 -3.66 14.26 5.53
N LEU A 327 -3.39 14.72 6.77
CA LEU A 327 -4.19 15.76 7.40
C LEU A 327 -3.62 17.14 7.07
N LEU A 328 -4.44 18.01 6.50
CA LEU A 328 -4.12 19.39 6.17
C LEU A 328 -5.11 20.36 6.85
N GLY A 329 -4.58 21.48 7.33
CA GLY A 329 -5.36 22.62 7.81
C GLY A 329 -6.02 22.46 9.18
N GLY A 330 -6.05 23.56 9.95
CA GLY A 330 -6.81 23.71 11.18
C GLY A 330 -6.09 23.27 12.47
N PRO A 331 -6.63 23.67 13.62
CA PRO A 331 -6.02 23.39 14.93
C PRO A 331 -6.15 21.91 15.38
N ASN A 332 -7.06 21.13 14.78
CA ASN A 332 -7.30 19.72 15.11
C ASN A 332 -6.74 18.76 14.04
N LEU A 333 -5.42 18.78 13.85
CA LEU A 333 -4.71 17.87 12.93
C LEU A 333 -4.71 16.39 13.38
N SER A 334 -5.59 16.00 14.31
CA SER A 334 -5.77 14.62 14.75
C SER A 334 -7.06 13.98 14.23
N SER A 335 -7.96 14.76 13.67
CA SER A 335 -9.25 14.28 13.16
C SER A 335 -9.19 13.91 11.68
N LEU A 336 -9.68 12.73 11.32
CA LEU A 336 -9.83 12.31 9.92
C LEU A 336 -10.78 13.21 9.10
N SER A 337 -11.60 14.06 9.74
CA SER A 337 -12.42 15.06 9.02
C SER A 337 -11.57 16.09 8.26
N SER A 338 -10.29 16.24 8.62
CA SER A 338 -9.32 17.12 7.93
C SER A 338 -8.45 16.39 6.88
N ILE A 339 -8.79 15.17 6.52
CA ILE A 339 -8.06 14.42 5.49
C ILE A 339 -8.15 15.09 4.12
N ARG A 340 -7.01 15.25 3.46
CA ARG A 340 -6.83 15.87 2.14
C ARG A 340 -5.76 15.13 1.34
N THR A 341 -5.87 13.83 1.24
CA THR A 341 -4.87 12.97 0.58
C THR A 341 -4.61 13.40 -0.86
N SER A 342 -5.67 13.74 -1.62
CA SER A 342 -5.54 14.15 -3.02
C SER A 342 -4.81 15.50 -3.20
N LYS A 343 -4.69 16.27 -2.13
CA LYS A 343 -4.00 17.58 -2.11
C LYS A 343 -2.52 17.50 -1.75
N LEU A 344 -2.00 16.30 -1.59
CA LEU A 344 -0.59 16.05 -1.37
C LEU A 344 0.05 15.33 -2.54
N VAL A 345 1.28 15.71 -2.87
CA VAL A 345 2.14 15.01 -3.83
C VAL A 345 3.10 14.14 -3.03
N PRO A 346 2.87 12.80 -2.96
CA PRO A 346 3.65 11.92 -2.09
C PRO A 346 5.05 11.64 -2.64
N VAL A 347 6.04 11.67 -1.76
CA VAL A 347 7.44 11.33 -2.09
C VAL A 347 7.54 9.89 -2.58
N ASP A 348 6.98 8.95 -1.83
CA ASP A 348 7.13 7.51 -2.08
C ASP A 348 6.45 7.08 -3.38
N LEU A 349 5.23 7.53 -3.67
CA LEU A 349 4.56 7.26 -4.94
C LEU A 349 5.42 7.68 -6.12
N ASN A 350 5.98 8.89 -6.08
CA ASN A 350 6.80 9.43 -7.16
C ASN A 350 8.17 8.73 -7.25
N ALA A 351 8.72 8.28 -6.13
CA ALA A 351 9.93 7.47 -6.12
C ALA A 351 9.68 6.06 -6.72
N PHE A 352 8.57 5.42 -6.39
CA PHE A 352 8.20 4.12 -6.98
C PHE A 352 8.02 4.19 -8.50
N LEU A 353 7.33 5.22 -8.98
CA LEU A 353 7.15 5.44 -10.42
C LEU A 353 8.48 5.77 -11.12
N CYS A 354 9.34 6.55 -10.49
CA CYS A 354 10.68 6.81 -10.98
C CYS A 354 11.50 5.51 -11.16
N GLN A 355 11.48 4.63 -10.17
CA GLN A 355 12.16 3.34 -10.25
C GLN A 355 11.53 2.46 -11.34
N ALA A 356 10.19 2.42 -11.42
CA ALA A 356 9.49 1.66 -12.47
C ALA A 356 9.86 2.15 -13.87
N GLU A 357 9.94 3.45 -14.09
CA GLU A 357 10.36 4.05 -15.37
C GLU A 357 11.80 3.65 -15.73
N GLY A 358 12.72 3.64 -14.75
CA GLY A 358 14.08 3.15 -14.95
C GLY A 358 14.15 1.67 -15.30
N LEU A 359 13.37 0.84 -14.62
CA LEU A 359 13.27 -0.60 -14.90
C LEU A 359 12.67 -0.87 -16.27
N MET A 360 11.61 -0.16 -16.66
CA MET A 360 11.01 -0.28 -18.00
C MET A 360 12.01 0.08 -19.10
N SER A 361 12.80 1.14 -18.90
CA SER A 361 13.89 1.49 -19.84
C SER A 361 14.88 0.32 -20.00
N ASN A 362 15.31 -0.27 -18.90
CA ASN A 362 16.22 -1.41 -18.90
C ASN A 362 15.59 -2.65 -19.54
N PHE A 363 14.32 -2.93 -19.27
CA PHE A 363 13.60 -4.07 -19.86
C PHE A 363 13.46 -3.95 -21.37
N TYR A 364 13.05 -2.78 -21.88
CA TYR A 364 12.94 -2.56 -23.31
C TYR A 364 14.30 -2.60 -24.02
N SER A 365 15.34 -2.04 -23.40
CA SER A 365 16.71 -2.14 -23.94
C SER A 365 17.18 -3.58 -24.01
N ARG A 366 16.93 -4.38 -22.96
CA ARG A 366 17.26 -5.81 -22.94
C ARG A 366 16.49 -6.62 -23.99
N LEU A 367 15.28 -6.19 -24.34
CA LEU A 367 14.44 -6.81 -25.38
C LEU A 367 14.72 -6.29 -26.78
N GLY A 368 15.65 -5.34 -26.94
CA GLY A 368 16.04 -4.77 -28.23
C GLY A 368 15.08 -3.68 -28.76
N ASN A 369 14.26 -3.08 -27.90
CA ASN A 369 13.38 -1.95 -28.26
C ASN A 369 13.94 -0.63 -27.75
N ASP A 370 14.88 -0.06 -28.51
CA ASP A 370 15.60 1.16 -28.11
C ASP A 370 14.70 2.40 -28.08
N SER A 371 13.64 2.43 -28.88
CA SER A 371 12.68 3.54 -28.91
C SER A 371 11.91 3.66 -27.59
N GLU A 372 11.31 2.55 -27.14
CA GLU A 372 10.59 2.53 -25.86
C GLU A 372 11.56 2.69 -24.67
N ALA A 373 12.76 2.11 -24.75
CA ALA A 373 13.81 2.31 -23.75
C ALA A 373 14.16 3.80 -23.60
N ALA A 374 14.31 4.53 -24.69
CA ALA A 374 14.60 5.98 -24.69
C ALA A 374 13.42 6.80 -24.10
N LYS A 375 12.18 6.44 -24.46
CA LYS A 375 10.97 7.06 -23.90
C LYS A 375 10.94 6.97 -22.35
N TYR A 376 11.12 5.77 -21.80
CA TYR A 376 11.11 5.58 -20.35
C TYR A 376 12.32 6.21 -19.66
N ARG A 377 13.49 6.25 -20.30
CA ARG A 377 14.65 6.99 -19.80
C ARG A 377 14.35 8.48 -19.67
N ASN A 378 13.66 9.05 -20.65
CA ASN A 378 13.26 10.45 -20.62
C ASN A 378 12.20 10.72 -19.53
N LEU A 379 11.20 9.86 -19.38
CA LEU A 379 10.20 9.97 -18.31
C LEU A 379 10.86 9.96 -16.93
N ARG A 380 11.80 9.03 -16.72
CA ARG A 380 12.58 8.97 -15.48
C ARG A 380 13.38 10.24 -15.22
N ALA A 381 14.05 10.77 -16.24
CA ALA A 381 14.82 12.00 -16.12
C ALA A 381 13.95 13.20 -15.72
N GLN A 382 12.76 13.33 -16.32
CA GLN A 382 11.79 14.36 -15.97
C GLN A 382 11.29 14.21 -14.52
N ARG A 383 11.01 12.98 -14.09
CA ARG A 383 10.57 12.70 -12.72
C ARG A 383 11.68 12.95 -11.70
N MET A 384 12.93 12.61 -12.00
CA MET A 384 14.07 12.91 -11.14
C MET A 384 14.26 14.43 -10.97
N ALA A 385 14.11 15.20 -12.03
CA ALA A 385 14.12 16.67 -11.95
C ALA A 385 12.98 17.19 -11.06
N ALA A 386 11.77 16.64 -11.20
CA ALA A 386 10.62 17.00 -10.37
C ALA A 386 10.83 16.65 -8.91
N LEU A 387 11.36 15.46 -8.59
CA LEU A 387 11.73 15.05 -7.22
C LEU A 387 12.71 16.04 -6.59
N LYS A 388 13.71 16.51 -7.34
CA LYS A 388 14.70 17.48 -6.87
C LYS A 388 14.10 18.88 -6.70
N ASP A 389 13.39 19.39 -7.72
CA ASP A 389 12.96 20.78 -7.76
C ASP A 389 11.69 21.04 -6.91
N VAL A 390 10.85 20.03 -6.70
CA VAL A 390 9.57 20.16 -5.96
C VAL A 390 9.64 19.57 -4.55
N LEU A 391 10.20 18.38 -4.38
CA LEU A 391 10.11 17.63 -3.12
C LEU A 391 11.35 17.71 -2.26
N TRP A 392 12.55 17.89 -2.83
CA TRP A 392 13.78 18.01 -2.07
C TRP A 392 13.83 19.32 -1.26
N ASP A 393 14.25 19.23 -0.02
CA ASP A 393 14.52 20.39 0.84
C ASP A 393 16.00 20.42 1.23
N GLU A 394 16.74 21.39 0.70
CA GLU A 394 18.18 21.53 0.93
C GLU A 394 18.52 21.82 2.40
N GLY A 395 17.65 22.57 3.08
CA GLY A 395 17.87 22.92 4.49
C GLY A 395 17.69 21.74 5.44
N LYS A 396 16.81 20.79 5.08
CA LYS A 396 16.59 19.56 5.84
C LYS A 396 17.42 18.38 5.34
N GLY A 397 17.77 18.36 4.06
CA GLY A 397 18.52 17.28 3.45
C GLY A 397 17.69 16.01 3.18
N ALA A 398 16.40 16.14 2.90
CA ALA A 398 15.50 15.04 2.60
C ALA A 398 14.38 15.48 1.65
N TRP A 399 13.59 14.52 1.17
CA TRP A 399 12.41 14.75 0.34
C TRP A 399 11.15 14.79 1.20
N PHE A 400 10.24 15.71 0.88
CA PHE A 400 8.99 15.91 1.63
C PHE A 400 7.79 15.96 0.70
N ASP A 401 6.65 15.46 1.17
CA ASP A 401 5.38 15.61 0.46
C ASP A 401 5.08 17.09 0.22
N TYR A 402 4.51 17.40 -0.94
CA TYR A 402 4.18 18.77 -1.31
C TYR A 402 2.68 19.01 -1.13
N ASP A 403 2.36 20.05 -0.38
CA ASP A 403 1.00 20.49 -0.08
C ASP A 403 0.53 21.46 -1.17
N LEU A 404 -0.39 21.00 -2.00
CA LEU A 404 -0.96 21.75 -3.13
C LEU A 404 -1.91 22.87 -2.70
N GLU A 405 -2.53 22.77 -1.51
CA GLU A 405 -3.43 23.81 -1.00
C GLU A 405 -2.66 25.02 -0.48
N ASN A 406 -1.50 24.77 0.13
CA ASN A 406 -0.70 25.82 0.76
C ASN A 406 0.60 26.13 -0.01
N ASP A 407 0.81 25.50 -1.15
CA ASP A 407 1.95 25.69 -2.04
C ASP A 407 3.31 25.58 -1.33
N LYS A 408 3.48 24.51 -0.54
CA LYS A 408 4.68 24.31 0.29
C LYS A 408 4.94 22.82 0.58
N LYS A 409 6.19 22.50 0.94
CA LYS A 409 6.56 21.19 1.44
C LYS A 409 6.02 20.98 2.86
N LYS A 410 5.57 19.76 3.15
CA LYS A 410 5.17 19.33 4.49
C LYS A 410 6.40 18.76 5.22
N LEU A 411 7.13 19.62 5.94
CA LEU A 411 8.45 19.34 6.54
C LEU A 411 8.37 18.47 7.81
N GLU A 412 7.48 17.50 7.86
CA GLU A 412 7.36 16.54 8.95
C GLU A 412 8.05 15.22 8.58
N PHE A 413 8.54 14.50 9.62
CA PHE A 413 9.18 13.21 9.42
C PHE A 413 8.14 12.13 9.10
N TYR A 414 8.39 11.42 8.02
CA TYR A 414 7.81 10.12 7.67
C TYR A 414 8.89 9.28 6.98
N PRO A 415 8.92 7.94 7.15
CA PRO A 415 9.89 7.08 6.45
C PRO A 415 9.85 7.22 4.93
N SER A 416 8.72 7.64 4.36
CA SER A 416 8.59 8.00 2.94
C SER A 416 9.56 9.08 2.46
N ASN A 417 10.10 9.91 3.38
CA ASN A 417 11.16 10.88 3.07
C ASN A 417 12.42 10.22 2.47
N PHE A 418 12.60 8.92 2.64
CA PHE A 418 13.77 8.17 2.18
C PHE A 418 13.49 7.28 0.96
N ALA A 419 12.25 7.27 0.47
CA ALA A 419 11.89 6.45 -0.69
C ALA A 419 12.73 6.73 -1.95
N PRO A 420 13.17 7.96 -2.27
CA PRO A 420 14.08 8.19 -3.39
C PRO A 420 15.45 7.50 -3.24
N LEU A 421 15.98 7.35 -2.04
CA LEU A 421 17.20 6.56 -1.81
C LEU A 421 16.96 5.08 -2.11
N TRP A 422 15.87 4.53 -1.61
CA TRP A 422 15.47 3.15 -1.86
C TRP A 422 15.27 2.86 -3.35
N ALA A 423 14.65 3.80 -4.06
CA ALA A 423 14.37 3.72 -5.49
C ALA A 423 15.61 4.01 -6.38
N GLY A 424 16.68 4.57 -5.83
CA GLY A 424 17.83 5.02 -6.62
C GLY A 424 17.50 6.23 -7.52
N CYS A 425 16.59 7.10 -7.07
CA CYS A 425 16.07 8.24 -7.82
C CYS A 425 16.48 9.57 -7.19
N PHE A 426 17.78 9.82 -7.14
CA PHE A 426 18.39 11.07 -6.71
C PHE A 426 19.60 11.38 -7.60
N SER A 427 19.96 12.67 -7.70
CA SER A 427 20.94 13.13 -8.69
C SER A 427 22.33 13.32 -8.11
N ASP A 428 22.43 13.65 -6.82
CA ASP A 428 23.66 13.98 -6.15
C ASP A 428 24.08 12.85 -5.22
N SER A 429 25.35 12.43 -5.30
CA SER A 429 25.91 11.40 -4.41
C SER A 429 25.83 11.79 -2.93
N ASP A 430 25.86 13.10 -2.64
CA ASP A 430 25.83 13.64 -1.28
C ASP A 430 24.42 13.65 -0.67
N ASP A 431 23.38 13.47 -1.49
CA ASP A 431 21.98 13.44 -1.02
C ASP A 431 21.76 12.32 0.01
N ALA A 432 22.43 11.17 -0.13
CA ALA A 432 22.36 10.08 0.85
C ALA A 432 22.98 10.47 2.22
N ASP A 433 24.09 11.16 2.24
CA ASP A 433 24.73 11.62 3.48
C ASP A 433 23.93 12.74 4.15
N LYS A 434 23.34 13.65 3.36
CA LYS A 434 22.39 14.66 3.86
C LYS A 434 21.16 14.02 4.49
N ALA A 435 20.59 12.98 3.84
CA ALA A 435 19.45 12.25 4.36
C ALA A 435 19.79 11.48 5.66
N LEU A 436 20.98 10.90 5.76
CA LEU A 436 21.47 10.32 7.01
C LEU A 436 21.57 11.37 8.12
N LYS A 437 22.11 12.54 7.80
CA LYS A 437 22.17 13.65 8.76
C LYS A 437 20.76 14.08 9.21
N TYR A 438 19.78 14.11 8.32
CA TYR A 438 18.39 14.38 8.67
C TYR A 438 17.83 13.35 9.66
N LEU A 439 18.13 12.05 9.52
CA LEU A 439 17.76 11.03 10.50
C LEU A 439 18.38 11.28 11.89
N GLU A 440 19.63 11.70 11.92
CA GLU A 440 20.34 12.04 13.15
C GLU A 440 19.74 13.30 13.82
N ASP A 441 19.58 14.39 13.07
CA ASP A 441 19.06 15.67 13.55
C ASP A 441 17.60 15.56 14.05
N SER A 442 16.79 14.73 13.42
CA SER A 442 15.41 14.45 13.83
C SER A 442 15.29 13.42 14.96
N ARG A 443 16.41 12.91 15.47
CA ARG A 443 16.50 11.92 16.55
C ARG A 443 15.82 10.58 16.27
N ILE A 444 15.61 10.25 15.00
CA ILE A 444 14.98 8.97 14.60
C ILE A 444 15.85 7.78 15.02
N LEU A 445 17.17 7.94 15.01
CA LEU A 445 18.11 6.89 15.40
C LEU A 445 18.10 6.57 16.91
N THR A 446 17.40 7.34 17.73
CA THR A 446 17.21 7.04 19.15
C THR A 446 16.14 5.98 19.42
N TYR A 447 15.31 5.67 18.45
CA TYR A 447 14.30 4.61 18.56
C TYR A 447 14.94 3.23 18.42
N GLN A 448 14.90 2.44 19.51
CA GLN A 448 15.62 1.17 19.61
C GLN A 448 14.87 -0.05 19.09
N TYR A 449 13.55 0.09 18.86
CA TYR A 449 12.69 -1.04 18.50
C TYR A 449 12.19 -1.01 17.06
N GLY A 450 12.52 0.02 16.32
CA GLY A 450 12.14 0.24 14.93
C GLY A 450 12.02 1.71 14.59
N ILE A 451 11.89 2.01 13.30
CA ILE A 451 11.70 3.37 12.79
C ILE A 451 10.22 3.73 12.94
N PRO A 452 9.89 4.84 13.62
CA PRO A 452 8.50 5.26 13.78
C PRO A 452 7.89 5.65 12.43
N THR A 453 6.60 5.42 12.26
CA THR A 453 5.85 5.81 11.06
C THR A 453 5.68 7.33 10.96
N SER A 454 5.59 8.00 12.10
CA SER A 454 5.60 9.46 12.27
C SER A 454 6.07 9.82 13.68
N LEU A 455 6.18 11.10 13.97
CA LEU A 455 6.44 11.58 15.33
C LEU A 455 5.14 12.06 16.04
N ARG A 456 3.98 11.87 15.40
CA ARG A 456 2.67 12.27 15.94
C ARG A 456 1.92 11.07 16.52
N LYS A 457 1.33 11.25 17.70
CA LYS A 457 0.46 10.28 18.36
C LYS A 457 -1.00 10.69 18.15
N THR A 458 -1.60 10.20 17.09
CA THR A 458 -2.98 10.54 16.69
C THR A 458 -4.02 9.46 17.00
N GLY A 459 -3.55 8.24 17.31
CA GLY A 459 -4.42 7.06 17.38
C GLY A 459 -4.62 6.37 16.02
N GLN A 460 -4.18 7.00 14.92
CA GLN A 460 -4.19 6.36 13.62
C GLN A 460 -3.08 5.31 13.51
N GLN A 461 -3.36 4.23 12.79
CA GLN A 461 -2.44 3.08 12.72
C GLN A 461 -1.13 3.37 11.97
N TRP A 462 -1.10 4.36 11.07
CA TRP A 462 0.10 4.81 10.35
C TRP A 462 0.72 6.05 10.98
N ASP A 463 0.66 6.15 12.31
CA ASP A 463 1.33 7.14 13.13
C ASP A 463 2.01 6.49 14.34
N PHE A 464 2.83 7.27 15.06
CA PHE A 464 3.44 6.82 16.31
C PHE A 464 2.36 6.34 17.30
N PRO A 465 2.53 5.22 18.01
CA PRO A 465 3.78 4.48 18.22
C PRO A 465 4.02 3.31 17.26
N ASN A 466 3.25 3.19 16.18
CA ASN A 466 3.38 2.05 15.27
C ASN A 466 4.59 2.17 14.34
N ALA A 467 5.17 1.02 14.04
CA ALA A 467 6.19 0.81 13.02
C ALA A 467 5.77 -0.36 12.12
N TRP A 468 6.05 -0.25 10.83
CA TRP A 468 5.59 -1.14 9.78
C TRP A 468 6.77 -1.69 8.98
N ALA A 469 6.75 -2.97 8.66
CA ALA A 469 7.83 -3.65 7.95
C ALA A 469 8.22 -3.00 6.61
N PRO A 470 7.29 -2.63 5.71
CA PRO A 470 7.65 -1.96 4.46
C PRO A 470 8.44 -0.68 4.65
N LEU A 471 8.12 0.11 5.66
CA LEU A 471 8.77 1.39 5.93
C LEU A 471 10.17 1.21 6.54
N GLN A 472 10.38 0.16 7.32
CA GLN A 472 11.73 -0.24 7.75
C GLN A 472 12.60 -0.55 6.54
N ASP A 473 12.06 -1.32 5.59
CA ASP A 473 12.77 -1.67 4.36
C ASP A 473 13.13 -0.45 3.51
N LEU A 474 12.22 0.52 3.34
CA LEU A 474 12.50 1.74 2.59
C LEU A 474 13.73 2.49 3.13
N VAL A 475 13.83 2.64 4.44
CA VAL A 475 14.94 3.36 5.08
C VAL A 475 16.21 2.49 5.08
N ILE A 476 16.11 1.25 5.52
CA ILE A 476 17.27 0.36 5.68
C ILE A 476 17.93 0.09 4.32
N ARG A 477 17.18 -0.36 3.31
CA ARG A 477 17.77 -0.61 1.98
C ARG A 477 18.17 0.67 1.27
N GLY A 478 17.48 1.78 1.51
CA GLY A 478 17.89 3.08 0.98
C GLY A 478 19.28 3.47 1.48
N LEU A 479 19.53 3.41 2.77
CA LEU A 479 20.84 3.68 3.37
C LEU A 479 21.90 2.64 2.97
N ALA A 480 21.51 1.37 2.90
CA ALA A 480 22.43 0.28 2.56
C ALA A 480 22.97 0.35 1.12
N LYS A 481 22.27 1.04 0.22
CA LYS A 481 22.72 1.30 -1.16
C LYS A 481 23.74 2.43 -1.27
N SER A 482 23.87 3.28 -0.24
CA SER A 482 24.84 4.36 -0.21
C SER A 482 26.28 3.80 -0.20
N PRO A 483 27.23 4.44 -0.89
CA PRO A 483 28.65 4.11 -0.79
C PRO A 483 29.26 4.49 0.56
N SER A 484 28.57 5.29 1.38
CA SER A 484 29.01 5.73 2.70
C SER A 484 29.06 4.58 3.69
N ALA A 485 30.23 4.27 4.25
CA ALA A 485 30.39 3.26 5.30
C ALA A 485 29.53 3.57 6.53
N LYS A 486 29.38 4.86 6.88
CA LYS A 486 28.52 5.30 7.97
C LYS A 486 27.06 4.97 7.69
N ALA A 487 26.55 5.25 6.48
CA ALA A 487 25.17 4.94 6.10
C ALA A 487 24.91 3.44 6.10
N GLN A 488 25.86 2.63 5.63
CA GLN A 488 25.77 1.17 5.66
C GLN A 488 25.74 0.61 7.09
N GLU A 489 26.54 1.17 8.00
CA GLU A 489 26.53 0.76 9.41
C GLU A 489 25.23 1.15 10.11
N VAL A 490 24.70 2.36 9.86
CA VAL A 490 23.39 2.76 10.37
C VAL A 490 22.29 1.84 9.83
N ALA A 491 22.32 1.48 8.55
CA ALA A 491 21.39 0.51 7.97
C ALA A 491 21.42 -0.82 8.71
N PHE A 492 22.61 -1.33 9.03
CA PHE A 492 22.74 -2.55 9.83
C PHE A 492 22.16 -2.40 11.24
N GLN A 493 22.42 -1.31 11.93
CA GLN A 493 21.87 -1.08 13.27
C GLN A 493 20.34 -1.00 13.27
N LEU A 494 19.76 -0.33 12.29
CA LEU A 494 18.30 -0.29 12.10
C LEU A 494 17.72 -1.69 11.81
N ALA A 495 18.41 -2.48 10.97
CA ALA A 495 18.04 -3.87 10.70
C ALA A 495 18.11 -4.73 11.97
N GLN A 496 19.17 -4.60 12.78
CA GLN A 496 19.32 -5.31 14.06
C GLN A 496 18.18 -4.96 15.03
N ASN A 497 17.80 -3.68 15.14
CA ASN A 497 16.70 -3.22 15.98
C ASN A 497 15.37 -3.87 15.53
N TRP A 498 15.06 -3.85 14.24
CA TRP A 498 13.83 -4.43 13.71
C TRP A 498 13.77 -5.96 13.86
N ILE A 499 14.84 -6.65 13.54
CA ILE A 499 14.95 -8.11 13.71
C ILE A 499 14.75 -8.49 15.16
N ARG A 500 15.39 -7.78 16.08
CA ARG A 500 15.23 -8.05 17.53
C ARG A 500 13.79 -7.85 17.97
N THR A 501 13.14 -6.75 17.61
CA THR A 501 11.75 -6.47 17.96
C THR A 501 10.84 -7.62 17.51
N ASN A 502 10.97 -8.03 16.24
CA ASN A 502 10.18 -9.14 15.70
C ASN A 502 10.48 -10.48 16.38
N PHE A 503 11.76 -10.78 16.60
CA PHE A 503 12.18 -12.03 17.26
C PHE A 503 11.73 -12.10 18.71
N ASP A 504 11.85 -11.02 19.49
CA ASP A 504 11.43 -10.97 20.89
C ASP A 504 9.92 -11.11 21.05
N VAL A 505 9.13 -10.46 20.16
CA VAL A 505 7.67 -10.60 20.16
C VAL A 505 7.27 -12.02 19.73
N TYR A 506 7.90 -12.55 18.67
CA TYR A 506 7.63 -13.91 18.22
C TYR A 506 7.96 -14.95 19.29
N SER A 507 9.06 -14.80 20.01
CA SER A 507 9.46 -15.70 21.11
C SER A 507 8.44 -15.75 22.26
N LYS A 508 7.68 -14.67 22.47
CA LYS A 508 6.66 -14.56 23.52
C LYS A 508 5.26 -14.92 23.05
N LYS A 509 4.94 -14.63 21.78
CA LYS A 509 3.58 -14.70 21.24
C LYS A 509 3.40 -15.79 20.17
N SER A 510 4.48 -16.34 19.64
CA SER A 510 4.50 -17.31 18.54
C SER A 510 3.80 -16.82 17.26
N ALA A 511 3.77 -15.51 17.04
CA ALA A 511 3.14 -14.85 15.89
C ALA A 511 3.98 -13.69 15.38
N MET A 512 3.87 -13.45 14.07
CA MET A 512 4.34 -12.22 13.40
C MET A 512 3.15 -11.29 13.26
N TYR A 513 3.35 -9.99 13.44
CA TYR A 513 2.28 -9.00 13.43
C TYR A 513 2.38 -8.05 12.25
N GLU A 514 1.25 -7.54 11.83
CA GLU A 514 1.10 -6.54 10.78
C GLU A 514 1.92 -5.28 11.06
N LYS A 515 1.92 -4.82 12.31
CA LYS A 515 2.58 -3.62 12.82
C LYS A 515 2.99 -3.82 14.28
N TYR A 516 3.95 -3.02 14.74
CA TYR A 516 4.49 -3.10 16.10
C TYR A 516 4.46 -1.75 16.80
N ASP A 517 4.05 -1.73 18.06
CA ASP A 517 4.24 -0.57 18.96
C ASP A 517 5.70 -0.55 19.43
N ILE A 518 6.43 0.49 19.07
CA ILE A 518 7.85 0.66 19.39
C ILE A 518 8.12 1.59 20.55
N SER A 519 7.10 2.02 21.29
CA SER A 519 7.26 2.95 22.42
C SER A 519 7.80 2.30 23.68
N ASN A 520 7.49 1.01 23.91
CA ASN A 520 7.77 0.31 25.17
C ASN A 520 8.29 -1.12 24.95
N GLY A 521 9.40 -1.27 24.27
CA GLY A 521 10.08 -2.56 24.15
C GLY A 521 9.59 -3.47 23.04
N GLY A 522 8.87 -2.95 22.07
CA GLY A 522 8.34 -3.68 20.92
C GLY A 522 7.22 -4.66 21.34
N GLN A 523 6.01 -4.34 20.95
CA GLN A 523 4.80 -5.14 21.18
C GLN A 523 3.95 -5.15 19.91
N PRO A 524 2.93 -6.03 19.78
CA PRO A 524 1.95 -5.88 18.72
C PRO A 524 1.36 -4.48 18.74
N GLY A 525 1.26 -3.84 17.59
CA GLY A 525 0.74 -2.47 17.45
C GLY A 525 -0.77 -2.38 17.64
N GLY A 526 -1.34 -1.20 17.43
CA GLY A 526 -2.76 -0.96 17.61
C GLY A 526 -3.23 0.32 16.92
N GLY A 527 -4.45 0.74 17.23
CA GLY A 527 -5.08 1.92 16.63
C GLY A 527 -5.67 1.65 15.24
N GLY A 528 -6.28 2.69 14.67
CA GLY A 528 -6.95 2.56 13.39
C GLY A 528 -8.34 1.92 13.46
N GLU A 529 -8.77 1.35 12.35
CA GLU A 529 -10.16 0.91 12.16
C GLU A 529 -10.42 -0.54 12.56
N TYR A 530 -9.38 -1.35 12.79
CA TYR A 530 -9.48 -2.76 13.15
C TYR A 530 -8.33 -3.19 14.07
N GLU A 531 -8.49 -4.33 14.73
CA GLU A 531 -7.46 -4.91 15.59
C GLU A 531 -6.23 -5.34 14.77
N VAL A 532 -5.03 -5.28 15.40
CA VAL A 532 -3.79 -5.71 14.76
C VAL A 532 -3.88 -7.17 14.31
N GLN A 533 -3.46 -7.43 13.07
CA GLN A 533 -3.50 -8.77 12.49
C GLN A 533 -2.18 -9.52 12.70
N GLU A 534 -2.25 -10.84 12.80
CA GLU A 534 -1.10 -11.72 13.00
C GLU A 534 -0.87 -12.69 11.84
N GLY A 535 0.33 -13.30 11.80
CA GLY A 535 0.75 -14.20 10.74
C GLY A 535 1.13 -13.48 9.44
N PHE A 536 1.60 -12.24 9.51
CA PHE A 536 1.50 -11.25 8.45
C PHE A 536 2.63 -11.33 7.39
N GLY A 537 2.23 -11.49 6.13
CA GLY A 537 3.11 -11.79 4.99
C GLY A 537 4.24 -10.80 4.75
N TRP A 538 4.01 -9.47 4.73
CA TRP A 538 5.09 -8.52 4.51
C TRP A 538 6.08 -8.44 5.68
N THR A 539 5.61 -8.66 6.90
CA THR A 539 6.51 -8.72 8.06
C THR A 539 7.44 -9.93 7.95
N ASN A 540 6.90 -11.08 7.53
CA ASN A 540 7.70 -12.28 7.25
C ASN A 540 8.72 -12.00 6.14
N GLY A 541 8.28 -11.40 5.03
CA GLY A 541 9.14 -11.09 3.88
C GLY A 541 10.30 -10.17 4.25
N VAL A 542 10.03 -9.06 4.94
CA VAL A 542 11.08 -8.11 5.36
C VAL A 542 12.04 -8.75 6.37
N ALA A 543 11.53 -9.52 7.34
CA ALA A 543 12.41 -10.23 8.28
C ALA A 543 13.36 -11.20 7.55
N LEU A 544 12.85 -11.99 6.59
CA LEU A 544 13.68 -12.90 5.80
C LEU A 544 14.72 -12.15 4.96
N MET A 545 14.35 -11.01 4.37
CA MET A 545 15.27 -10.17 3.61
C MET A 545 16.42 -9.64 4.47
N LEU A 546 16.13 -9.17 5.68
CA LEU A 546 17.15 -8.66 6.60
C LEU A 546 18.03 -9.79 7.15
N LEU A 547 17.46 -10.95 7.42
CA LEU A 547 18.19 -12.14 7.84
C LEU A 547 19.11 -12.68 6.72
N ASP A 548 18.68 -12.64 5.46
CA ASP A 548 19.55 -12.99 4.31
C ASP A 548 20.69 -11.99 4.15
N ARG A 549 20.40 -10.69 4.27
CA ARG A 549 21.40 -9.63 4.03
C ARG A 549 22.46 -9.55 5.11
N TYR A 550 22.06 -9.70 6.37
CA TYR A 550 22.89 -9.43 7.56
C TYR A 550 23.06 -10.67 8.47
N GLY A 551 22.71 -11.86 7.99
CA GLY A 551 22.70 -13.07 8.80
C GLY A 551 24.07 -13.47 9.38
N ASP A 552 25.16 -13.00 8.77
CA ASP A 552 26.54 -13.16 9.25
C ASP A 552 26.89 -12.21 10.41
N ARG A 553 26.10 -11.15 10.63
CA ARG A 553 26.34 -10.11 11.64
C ARG A 553 25.27 -10.03 12.71
N LEU A 554 24.03 -10.41 12.39
CA LEU A 554 22.89 -10.33 13.32
C LEU A 554 23.06 -11.29 14.50
N SER A 555 22.62 -10.85 15.68
CA SER A 555 22.67 -11.65 16.92
C SER A 555 21.38 -11.54 17.71
N SER A 556 20.93 -12.69 18.24
CA SER A 556 19.80 -12.78 19.16
C SER A 556 20.13 -12.35 20.60
N GLY A 557 21.40 -12.18 20.94
CA GLY A 557 21.90 -12.01 22.32
C GLY A 557 22.42 -10.64 22.70
N VAL A 558 22.50 -9.66 21.78
CA VAL A 558 23.11 -8.36 22.06
C VAL A 558 22.09 -7.39 22.64
N GLN A 559 22.45 -6.74 23.75
CA GLN A 559 21.76 -5.54 24.24
C GLN A 559 21.87 -4.43 23.16
N THR A 560 20.81 -3.65 22.97
CA THR A 560 20.78 -2.50 22.07
C THR A 560 21.97 -1.59 22.38
N ALA A 561 22.94 -1.54 21.46
CA ALA A 561 23.97 -0.52 21.54
C ALA A 561 23.28 0.83 21.24
N PHE A 562 23.36 1.74 22.20
CA PHE A 562 22.99 3.12 21.96
C PHE A 562 23.90 3.64 20.84
N LEU A 563 23.32 4.18 19.77
CA LEU A 563 24.02 5.03 18.83
C LEU A 563 24.29 6.37 19.53
N GLU A 564 25.10 6.36 20.59
CA GLU A 564 25.64 7.62 21.09
C GLU A 564 26.61 8.18 20.03
N PRO A 565 26.58 9.48 19.75
CA PRO A 565 27.48 10.11 18.77
C PRO A 565 28.98 9.83 19.03
N HIS A 566 29.33 9.48 20.26
CA HIS A 566 30.68 9.16 20.67
C HIS A 566 31.16 7.73 20.34
N CYS A 567 30.25 6.77 20.18
CA CYS A 567 30.61 5.38 19.83
C CYS A 567 30.98 5.24 18.34
N LEU A 568 30.41 6.05 17.47
CA LEU A 568 30.80 6.12 16.06
C LEU A 568 32.21 6.66 15.86
N ALA A 569 32.64 7.61 16.71
CA ALA A 569 34.01 8.13 16.69
C ALA A 569 35.06 7.09 17.16
N ALA A 570 34.73 6.25 18.13
CA ALA A 570 35.61 5.20 18.62
C ALA A 570 35.80 4.05 17.61
N ALA A 571 34.74 3.65 16.89
CA ALA A 571 34.84 2.63 15.85
C ALA A 571 35.67 3.10 14.64
N LEU A 572 35.59 4.37 14.27
CA LEU A 572 36.43 5.01 13.25
C LEU A 572 37.91 5.12 13.65
N LEU A 573 38.19 5.40 14.93
CA LEU A 573 39.56 5.47 15.42
C LEU A 573 40.23 4.10 15.48
N LEU A 574 39.52 3.03 15.75
CA LEU A 574 40.04 1.67 15.76
C LEU A 574 40.34 1.14 14.35
N SER A 575 39.66 1.63 13.32
CA SER A 575 39.92 1.26 11.92
C SER A 575 41.10 1.98 11.28
N LEU A 576 41.67 3.01 11.96
CA LEU A 576 42.80 3.81 11.48
C LEU A 576 44.12 3.43 12.14
N LEU A 577 44.15 2.39 13.00
CA LEU A 577 45.41 1.88 13.55
C LEU A 577 46.08 0.97 12.51
N PRO A 578 47.36 1.23 12.15
CA PRO A 578 48.08 0.37 11.23
C PRO A 578 48.30 -1.01 11.87
N GLN A 579 48.03 -2.05 11.09
CA GLN A 579 48.39 -3.44 11.42
C GLN A 579 49.89 -3.65 11.34
#